data_01dadddf0e5e7f57e2d38536f7ab15b9
#
_entry.id   01dadddf0e5e7f57e2d38536f7ab15b9
#
_cell.length_a   1.000
_cell.length_b   1.000
_cell.length_c   1.000
_cell.angle_alpha   90.00
_cell.angle_beta   90.00
_cell.angle_gamma   90.00
#
_symmetry.space_group_name_H-M   'P 1'
#
loop_
_entity.id
_entity.type
_entity.pdbx_description
1 polymer ?
#
loop_
_entity_poly.entity_id
_entity_poly.type
_entity_poly.pdbx_seq_one_letter_code
_entity_poly.pdbx_strand_id
1 'polypeptide(L)'
;MTSKREMFAPLEGAEYSSAIAAIVGGGLEPADFVLEERRSSVRQPGGVQKVHKLISVKRLTGGFQRQYNCGPGGGWPYEFERDLAKGCYALT
;
A
#
# COMPACT_ATOMS: atom_id res chain seq x y z
N MET A 1 -22.35 14.00 -13.67
CA MET A 1 -21.45 14.32 -12.53
C MET A 1 -20.67 13.09 -12.14
N THR A 2 -19.37 13.17 -12.24
CA THR A 2 -18.51 12.12 -11.73
C THR A 2 -18.23 12.38 -10.26
N SER A 3 -18.74 11.53 -9.38
CA SER A 3 -18.38 11.59 -7.96
C SER A 3 -17.23 10.62 -7.70
N LYS A 4 -16.12 11.18 -7.25
CA LYS A 4 -14.97 10.40 -6.82
C LYS A 4 -15.02 10.28 -5.30
N ARG A 5 -15.12 9.06 -4.80
CA ARG A 5 -15.01 8.79 -3.36
C ARG A 5 -13.68 8.13 -3.08
N GLU A 6 -12.92 8.74 -2.21
CA GLU A 6 -11.70 8.17 -1.69
C GLU A 6 -11.91 7.77 -0.24
N MET A 7 -11.54 6.55 0.10
CA MET A 7 -11.61 6.04 1.45
C MET A 7 -10.24 5.53 1.86
N PHE A 8 -9.84 5.92 3.06
CA PHE A 8 -8.60 5.43 3.68
C PHE A 8 -8.98 4.50 4.82
N ALA A 9 -8.35 3.34 4.85
CA ALA A 9 -8.54 2.37 5.92
C ALA A 9 -7.20 1.74 6.28
N PRO A 10 -7.01 1.31 7.54
CA PRO A 10 -5.83 0.54 7.90
C PRO A 10 -5.77 -0.75 7.07
N LEU A 11 -4.59 -1.12 6.64
CA LEU A 11 -4.40 -2.38 5.94
C LEU A 11 -4.56 -3.54 6.93
N GLU A 12 -5.31 -4.56 6.53
CA GLU A 12 -5.64 -5.70 7.39
C GLU A 12 -5.49 -7.02 6.64
N GLY A 13 -5.52 -8.14 7.40
CA GLY A 13 -5.57 -9.48 6.84
C GLY A 13 -4.22 -10.01 6.39
N ALA A 14 -4.26 -10.94 5.42
CA ALA A 14 -3.07 -11.64 4.94
C ALA A 14 -2.06 -10.69 4.29
N GLU A 15 -2.52 -9.65 3.62
CA GLU A 15 -1.65 -8.65 3.01
C GLU A 15 -0.87 -7.86 4.06
N TYR A 16 -1.54 -7.49 5.15
CA TYR A 16 -0.90 -6.81 6.28
C TYR A 16 0.17 -7.72 6.89
N SER A 17 -0.17 -8.98 7.15
CA SER A 17 0.76 -9.95 7.72
C SER A 17 1.99 -10.15 6.83
N SER A 18 1.79 -10.21 5.52
CA SER A 18 2.90 -10.34 4.56
C SER A 18 3.81 -9.11 4.58
N ALA A 19 3.24 -7.92 4.66
CA ALA A 19 4.01 -6.68 4.72
C ALA A 19 4.82 -6.59 6.02
N ILE A 20 4.21 -6.94 7.15
CA ILE A 20 4.90 -6.94 8.44
C ILE A 20 6.05 -7.95 8.45
N ALA A 21 5.83 -9.14 7.90
CA ALA A 21 6.89 -10.14 7.79
C ALA A 21 8.07 -9.64 6.95
N ALA A 22 7.79 -8.92 5.86
CA ALA A 22 8.83 -8.33 5.03
C ALA A 22 9.64 -7.27 5.78
N ILE A 23 8.97 -6.42 6.56
CA ILE A 23 9.63 -5.38 7.37
C ILE A 23 10.57 -6.02 8.40
N VAL A 24 10.06 -7.02 9.13
CA VAL A 24 10.85 -7.73 10.13
C VAL A 24 12.01 -8.48 9.48
N GLY A 25 11.76 -9.14 8.34
CA GLY A 25 12.80 -9.84 7.59
C GLY A 25 13.90 -8.92 7.07
N GLY A 26 13.58 -7.65 6.83
CA GLY A 26 14.55 -6.62 6.44
C GLY A 26 15.29 -6.00 7.62
N GLY A 27 15.02 -6.43 8.86
CA GLY A 27 15.66 -5.88 10.05
C GLY A 27 15.11 -4.54 10.49
N LEU A 28 13.90 -4.18 10.03
CA LEU A 28 13.26 -2.91 10.35
C LEU A 28 12.15 -3.11 11.38
N GLU A 29 11.72 -2.00 11.98
CA GLU A 29 10.68 -2.02 13.02
C GLU A 29 9.32 -1.79 12.41
N PRO A 30 8.35 -2.72 12.56
CA PRO A 30 7.01 -2.52 12.02
C PRO A 30 6.30 -1.27 12.54
N ALA A 31 6.55 -0.88 13.79
CA ALA A 31 5.96 0.32 14.37
C ALA A 31 6.41 1.62 13.69
N ASP A 32 7.50 1.57 12.91
CA ASP A 32 8.00 2.71 12.15
C ASP A 32 7.34 2.85 10.78
N PHE A 33 6.34 2.03 10.48
CA PHE A 33 5.65 2.04 9.19
C PHE A 33 4.16 2.28 9.37
N VAL A 34 3.59 3.05 8.46
CA VAL A 34 2.15 3.23 8.32
C VAL A 34 1.72 2.60 7.01
N LEU A 35 0.81 1.63 7.09
CA LEU A 35 0.28 0.93 5.94
C LEU A 35 -1.22 1.23 5.85
N GLU A 36 -1.62 1.85 4.76
CA GLU A 36 -3.01 2.24 4.54
C GLU A 36 -3.50 1.75 3.20
N GLU A 37 -4.76 1.37 3.17
CA GLU A 37 -5.45 1.02 1.95
C GLU A 37 -6.25 2.23 1.49
N ARG A 38 -6.02 2.65 0.26
CA ARG A 38 -6.75 3.73 -0.38
C ARG A 38 -7.64 3.14 -1.47
N ARG A 39 -8.94 3.32 -1.32
CA ARG A 39 -9.92 2.94 -2.33
C ARG A 39 -10.50 4.17 -2.97
N SER A 40 -10.50 4.21 -4.29
CA SER A 40 -11.23 5.24 -5.02
C SER A 40 -12.20 4.58 -5.98
N SER A 41 -13.46 5.02 -5.97
CA SER A 41 -14.45 4.56 -6.92
C SER A 41 -14.81 5.70 -7.86
N VAL A 42 -14.77 5.44 -9.16
CA VAL A 42 -15.17 6.38 -10.20
C VAL A 42 -16.38 5.81 -10.91
N ARG A 43 -17.48 6.55 -10.91
CA ARG A 43 -18.67 6.18 -11.64
C ARG A 43 -18.48 6.55 -13.10
N GLN A 44 -18.49 5.54 -13.97
CA GLN A 44 -18.33 5.75 -15.40
C GLN A 44 -19.69 5.92 -16.11
N PRO A 45 -19.72 6.57 -17.30
CA PRO A 45 -20.91 6.62 -18.13
C PRO A 45 -21.46 5.20 -18.39
N GLY A 46 -22.76 5.02 -18.22
CA GLY A 46 -23.41 3.71 -18.35
C GLY A 46 -23.63 2.99 -17.04
N GLY A 47 -23.31 3.60 -15.88
CA GLY A 47 -23.62 3.06 -14.57
C GLY A 47 -22.60 2.06 -14.02
N VAL A 48 -21.50 1.82 -14.72
CA VAL A 48 -20.46 0.92 -14.25
C VAL A 48 -19.53 1.67 -13.29
N GLN A 49 -19.36 1.10 -12.08
CA GLN A 49 -18.40 1.61 -11.12
C GLN A 49 -17.07 0.89 -11.28
N LYS A 50 -16.00 1.65 -11.41
CA LYS A 50 -14.64 1.12 -11.40
C LYS A 50 -13.96 1.49 -10.09
N VAL A 51 -13.52 0.48 -9.34
CA VAL A 51 -12.85 0.66 -8.07
C VAL A 51 -11.36 0.48 -8.28
N HIS A 52 -10.59 1.48 -7.86
CA HIS A 52 -9.14 1.43 -7.83
C HIS A 52 -8.69 1.30 -6.37
N LYS A 53 -7.82 0.34 -6.11
CA LYS A 53 -7.27 0.10 -4.79
C LYS A 53 -5.77 0.33 -4.83
N LEU A 54 -5.29 1.20 -3.96
CA LEU A 54 -3.86 1.49 -3.79
C LEU A 54 -3.46 1.23 -2.35
N ILE A 55 -2.25 0.74 -2.17
CA ILE A 55 -1.66 0.57 -0.86
C ILE A 55 -0.60 1.64 -0.67
N SER A 56 -0.72 2.43 0.38
CA SER A 56 0.26 3.45 0.76
C SER A 56 1.12 2.93 1.91
N VAL A 57 2.43 2.96 1.72
CA VAL A 57 3.38 2.58 2.76
C VAL A 57 4.28 3.78 3.02
N LYS A 58 4.33 4.21 4.28
CA LYS A 58 5.18 5.30 4.72
C LYS A 58 6.06 4.85 5.87
N ARG A 59 7.35 5.13 5.79
CA ARG A 59 8.24 4.98 6.92
C ARG A 59 8.25 6.28 7.70
N LEU A 60 7.95 6.24 8.99
CA LEU A 60 7.86 7.42 9.84
C LEU A 60 9.23 8.09 9.98
N THR A 61 10.27 7.31 10.24
CA THR A 61 11.63 7.82 10.27
C THR A 61 12.10 8.08 8.83
N GLY A 62 12.49 9.30 8.54
CA GLY A 62 12.90 9.72 7.20
C GLY A 62 11.77 10.13 6.28
N GLY A 63 10.55 9.70 6.54
CA GLY A 63 9.36 10.13 5.80
C GLY A 63 9.19 9.58 4.39
N PHE A 64 9.96 8.57 3.99
CA PHE A 64 9.82 7.97 2.67
C PHE A 64 8.45 7.30 2.53
N GLN A 65 7.76 7.60 1.45
CA GLN A 65 6.43 7.07 1.17
C GLN A 65 6.35 6.57 -0.27
N ARG A 66 5.68 5.45 -0.46
CA ARG A 66 5.44 4.88 -1.78
C ARG A 66 4.05 4.26 -1.84
N GLN A 67 3.46 4.28 -3.03
CA GLN A 67 2.17 3.67 -3.29
C GLN A 67 2.34 2.45 -4.20
N TYR A 68 1.55 1.41 -3.93
CA TYR A 68 1.55 0.17 -4.70
C TYR A 68 0.16 -0.08 -5.26
N ASN A 69 0.11 -0.50 -6.52
CA ASN A 69 -1.15 -0.88 -7.14
C ASN A 69 -1.60 -2.25 -6.62
N CYS A 70 -2.83 -2.32 -6.14
CA CYS A 70 -3.44 -3.56 -5.72
C CYS A 70 -4.42 -4.01 -6.81
N GLY A 71 -3.86 -4.56 -7.89
CA GLY A 71 -4.65 -5.07 -8.99
C GLY A 71 -5.00 -6.54 -8.87
N PRO A 72 -5.71 -7.11 -9.86
CA PRO A 72 -5.96 -8.55 -9.91
C PRO A 72 -4.63 -9.31 -9.91
N GLY A 73 -4.47 -10.24 -8.97
CA GLY A 73 -3.25 -11.02 -8.82
C GLY A 73 -2.41 -10.67 -7.60
N GLY A 74 -2.67 -9.55 -6.93
CA GLY A 74 -2.18 -9.29 -5.58
C GLY A 74 -0.66 -9.26 -5.37
N GLY A 75 0.11 -8.78 -6.34
CA GLY A 75 1.57 -8.84 -6.29
C GLY A 75 2.26 -7.72 -5.52
N TRP A 76 1.52 -6.80 -4.89
CA TRP A 76 2.14 -5.66 -4.23
C TRP A 76 3.01 -6.02 -3.01
N PRO A 77 2.70 -7.05 -2.20
CA PRO A 77 3.59 -7.41 -1.09
C PRO A 77 4.97 -7.84 -1.56
N TYR A 78 5.05 -8.50 -2.71
CA TYR A 78 6.30 -8.88 -3.34
C TYR A 78 7.09 -7.67 -3.81
N GLU A 79 6.41 -6.69 -4.42
CA GLU A 79 7.04 -5.44 -4.85
C GLU A 79 7.57 -4.64 -3.66
N PHE A 80 6.82 -4.61 -2.57
CA PHE A 80 7.22 -3.97 -1.32
C PHE A 80 8.48 -4.64 -0.74
N GLU A 81 8.48 -5.96 -0.69
CA GLU A 81 9.63 -6.73 -0.22
C GLU A 81 10.88 -6.43 -1.06
N ARG A 82 10.73 -6.35 -2.37
CA ARG A 82 11.82 -5.96 -3.28
C ARG A 82 12.35 -4.57 -2.97
N ASP A 83 11.46 -3.62 -2.73
CA ASP A 83 11.85 -2.25 -2.42
C ASP A 83 12.59 -2.17 -1.09
N LEU A 84 12.18 -2.95 -0.09
CA LEU A 84 12.91 -3.06 1.16
C LEU A 84 14.31 -3.61 0.94
N ALA A 85 14.44 -4.67 0.14
CA ALA A 85 15.73 -5.29 -0.17
C ALA A 85 16.66 -4.36 -0.96
N LYS A 86 16.09 -3.51 -1.81
CA LYS A 86 16.86 -2.51 -2.56
C LYS A 86 17.27 -1.31 -1.73
N GLY A 87 16.79 -1.19 -0.50
CA GLY A 87 17.09 -0.07 0.37
C GLY A 87 16.28 1.19 0.09
N CYS A 88 15.15 1.09 -0.60
CA CYS A 88 14.29 2.24 -0.90
C CYS A 88 13.79 2.93 0.37
N TYR A 89 13.57 2.16 1.43
CA TYR A 89 13.11 2.67 2.72
C TYR A 89 14.25 2.89 3.70
N ALA A 90 15.48 2.65 3.30
CA ALA A 90 16.63 2.82 4.17
C ALA A 90 16.90 4.29 4.45
N LEU A 91 17.43 4.56 5.63
CA LEU A 91 17.94 5.87 5.99
C LEU A 91 19.37 6.00 5.48
N THR A 92 19.59 6.98 4.65
CA THR A 92 20.93 7.32 4.18
C THR A 92 21.43 8.57 4.86
#